data_796578cecfd649e69dd4f9c1c2cc660c
#
_entry.id   796578cecfd649e69dd4f9c1c2cc660c
#
_cell.length_a   1.000
_cell.length_b   1.000
_cell.length_c   1.000
_cell.angle_alpha   90.00
_cell.angle_beta   90.00
_cell.angle_gamma   90.00
#
_symmetry.space_group_name_H-M   'P 1'
#
loop_
_entity.id
_entity.type
_entity.pdbx_description
1 polymer ?
#
loop_
_entity_poly.entity_id
_entity_poly.type
_entity_poly.pdbx_seq_one_letter_code
_entity_poly.pdbx_strand_id
1 'polypeptide(L)'
;MPDESGRGRQTGIAAVSWGEARIDRFWIGPDGDLLHAVSDGSAWLATESLGGTMVSTPGVTAWAVDQLQVFAVFSDGALWNRYWDGAAWHGWESLGGDLEPAAGAAASSWSADRIDVWAVGTDGRTWHRFWDGSRWVDWEQLEG
;
A
#
# COMPACT_ATOMS: atom_id res chain seq x y z
N MET A 1 6.55 -19.76 -20.64
CA MET A 1 6.22 -19.74 -20.25
C MET A 1 5.81 -19.81 -19.33
N PRO A 2 5.98 -19.83 -19.20
CA PRO A 2 5.65 -20.00 -18.33
C PRO A 2 5.14 -20.16 -17.50
N ASP A 3 5.61 -20.06 -17.09
CA ASP A 3 5.06 -20.56 -16.36
C ASP A 3 3.92 -20.35 -16.26
N GLU A 4 3.82 -20.29 -17.02
CA GLU A 4 2.70 -20.27 -17.19
C GLU A 4 1.72 -20.71 -16.33
N SER A 5 1.84 -21.29 -15.61
CA SER A 5 0.92 -21.72 -14.60
C SER A 5 0.44 -20.60 -13.67
N GLY A 6 0.84 -19.38 -13.91
CA GLY A 6 0.53 -18.28 -13.00
C GLY A 6 1.48 -18.17 -11.83
N ARG A 7 2.23 -19.20 -11.62
CA ARG A 7 3.19 -19.21 -10.54
C ARG A 7 4.26 -18.18 -10.81
N GLY A 8 4.61 -17.41 -9.83
CA GLY A 8 5.58 -16.36 -9.95
C GLY A 8 5.07 -15.10 -10.64
N ARG A 9 3.81 -15.11 -11.09
CA ARG A 9 3.25 -13.97 -11.74
C ARG A 9 2.90 -12.92 -10.73
N GLN A 10 3.32 -11.68 -10.99
CA GLN A 10 2.97 -10.55 -10.14
C GLN A 10 1.71 -9.93 -10.65
N THR A 11 0.82 -9.57 -9.76
CA THR A 11 -0.47 -9.02 -10.14
C THR A 11 -0.62 -7.56 -9.74
N GLY A 12 0.43 -6.94 -9.23
CA GLY A 12 0.36 -5.54 -8.92
C GLY A 12 1.71 -5.01 -8.53
N ILE A 13 1.96 -3.76 -8.89
CA ILE A 13 3.20 -3.08 -8.57
C ILE A 13 2.89 -1.63 -8.23
N ALA A 14 3.58 -1.08 -7.25
CA ALA A 14 3.44 0.30 -6.84
C ALA A 14 4.81 0.85 -6.50
N ALA A 15 4.96 2.16 -6.64
CA ALA A 15 6.22 2.80 -6.36
C ALA A 15 5.98 4.18 -5.78
N VAL A 16 6.96 4.66 -5.01
CA VAL A 16 6.88 5.97 -4.39
C VAL A 16 8.29 6.49 -4.16
N SER A 17 8.42 7.81 -4.09
CA SER A 17 9.68 8.45 -3.77
C SER A 17 9.44 9.49 -2.69
N TRP A 18 10.27 9.49 -1.65
CA TRP A 18 10.20 10.54 -0.64
C TRP A 18 11.31 11.59 -0.82
N GLY A 19 12.15 11.43 -1.82
CA GLY A 19 13.20 12.39 -2.06
C GLY A 19 14.03 12.07 -3.28
N GLU A 20 14.98 12.92 -3.55
CA GLU A 20 15.87 12.77 -4.69
C GLU A 20 16.69 11.50 -4.57
N ALA A 21 16.86 10.79 -5.69
CA ALA A 21 17.67 9.58 -5.77
C ALA A 21 17.14 8.47 -4.85
N ARG A 22 15.86 8.47 -4.58
CA ARG A 22 15.26 7.44 -3.74
C ARG A 22 13.95 6.97 -4.34
N ILE A 23 13.85 5.66 -4.62
CA ILE A 23 12.60 5.05 -5.07
C ILE A 23 12.39 3.80 -4.25
N ASP A 24 11.18 3.65 -3.73
CA ASP A 24 10.73 2.42 -3.10
C ASP A 24 9.71 1.77 -4.02
N ARG A 25 9.88 0.50 -4.33
CA ARG A 25 8.89 -0.22 -5.12
C ARG A 25 8.37 -1.40 -4.33
N PHE A 26 7.12 -1.72 -4.58
CA PHE A 26 6.38 -2.75 -3.88
C PHE A 26 5.68 -3.61 -4.92
N TRP A 27 5.68 -4.93 -4.71
CA TRP A 27 4.98 -5.82 -5.63
C TRP A 27 4.61 -7.09 -4.88
N ILE A 28 3.74 -7.87 -5.50
CA ILE A 28 3.27 -9.11 -4.90
C ILE A 28 4.17 -10.23 -5.35
N GLY A 29 4.75 -10.94 -4.38
CA GLY A 29 5.64 -12.06 -4.67
C GLY A 29 4.89 -13.33 -5.01
N PRO A 30 5.62 -14.37 -5.43
CA PRO A 30 4.98 -15.62 -5.83
C PRO A 30 4.27 -16.34 -4.68
N ASP A 31 4.62 -16.02 -3.44
CA ASP A 31 3.96 -16.60 -2.27
C ASP A 31 2.80 -15.73 -1.78
N GLY A 32 2.52 -14.64 -2.48
CA GLY A 32 1.42 -13.75 -2.13
C GLY A 32 1.77 -12.66 -1.13
N ASP A 33 3.00 -12.64 -0.65
CA ASP A 33 3.42 -11.60 0.30
C ASP A 33 3.82 -10.31 -0.43
N LEU A 34 3.82 -9.22 0.29
CA LEU A 34 4.25 -7.93 -0.25
C LEU A 34 5.76 -7.85 -0.21
N LEU A 35 6.37 -7.66 -1.37
CA LEU A 35 7.82 -7.50 -1.48
C LEU A 35 8.17 -6.03 -1.68
N HIS A 36 9.33 -5.66 -1.22
CA HIS A 36 9.79 -4.27 -1.21
C HIS A 36 11.27 -4.21 -1.55
N ALA A 37 11.64 -3.25 -2.38
CA ALA A 37 13.04 -2.97 -2.69
C ALA A 37 13.22 -1.47 -2.87
N VAL A 38 14.44 -1.02 -2.61
CA VAL A 38 14.80 0.39 -2.61
C VAL A 38 15.88 0.62 -3.64
N SER A 39 15.77 1.70 -4.41
CA SER A 39 16.88 2.23 -5.20
C SER A 39 17.44 3.45 -4.50
N ASP A 40 18.76 3.50 -4.39
CA ASP A 40 19.46 4.63 -3.80
C ASP A 40 19.94 5.64 -4.86
N GLY A 41 19.43 5.49 -6.10
CA GLY A 41 19.83 6.35 -7.21
C GLY A 41 20.90 5.74 -8.09
N SER A 42 21.59 4.71 -7.62
CA SER A 42 22.61 4.03 -8.42
C SER A 42 22.37 2.54 -8.55
N ALA A 43 21.70 1.91 -7.60
CA ALA A 43 21.45 0.48 -7.62
C ALA A 43 20.21 0.14 -6.84
N TRP A 44 19.59 -0.99 -7.19
CA TRP A 44 18.53 -1.58 -6.40
C TRP A 44 19.16 -2.41 -5.29
N LEU A 45 18.74 -2.16 -4.07
CA LEU A 45 19.22 -2.90 -2.91
C LEU A 45 18.41 -4.17 -2.75
N ALA A 46 18.73 -4.96 -1.74
CA ALA A 46 18.13 -6.28 -1.57
C ALA A 46 16.62 -6.19 -1.35
N THR A 47 15.90 -7.17 -1.89
CA THR A 47 14.47 -7.30 -1.70
C THR A 47 14.19 -7.85 -0.30
N GLU A 48 13.16 -7.31 0.33
CA GLU A 48 12.67 -7.83 1.60
C GLU A 48 11.18 -8.11 1.51
N SER A 49 10.69 -9.01 2.35
CA SER A 49 9.27 -9.29 2.44
C SER A 49 8.67 -8.47 3.57
N LEU A 50 7.57 -7.83 3.30
CA LEU A 50 6.78 -7.12 4.31
C LEU A 50 5.60 -7.95 4.79
N GLY A 51 5.51 -9.19 4.34
CA GLY A 51 4.48 -10.11 4.79
C GLY A 51 3.11 -9.82 4.20
N GLY A 52 2.09 -10.25 4.93
CA GLY A 52 0.72 -10.14 4.47
C GLY A 52 0.38 -11.20 3.44
N THR A 53 -0.90 -11.29 3.11
CA THR A 53 -1.37 -12.12 2.00
C THR A 53 -2.12 -11.20 1.06
N MET A 54 -1.43 -10.80 0.02
CA MET A 54 -1.94 -9.80 -0.91
C MET A 54 -2.88 -10.44 -1.91
N VAL A 55 -4.01 -9.79 -2.14
CA VAL A 55 -5.00 -10.27 -3.13
C VAL A 55 -5.25 -9.21 -4.20
N SER A 56 -4.64 -8.04 -4.07
CA SER A 56 -4.77 -6.96 -5.07
C SER A 56 -3.62 -5.98 -4.90
N THR A 57 -3.53 -5.02 -5.81
CA THR A 57 -2.45 -4.04 -5.84
C THR A 57 -2.45 -3.17 -4.59
N PRO A 58 -1.31 -2.99 -3.93
CA PRO A 58 -1.23 -2.07 -2.79
C PRO A 58 -1.26 -0.61 -3.24
N GLY A 59 -1.68 0.26 -2.33
CA GLY A 59 -1.49 1.69 -2.47
C GLY A 59 -0.34 2.13 -1.59
N VAL A 60 0.50 3.04 -2.09
CA VAL A 60 1.66 3.50 -1.32
C VAL A 60 1.76 5.01 -1.43
N THR A 61 2.28 5.63 -0.36
CA THR A 61 2.53 7.06 -0.37
C THR A 61 3.67 7.38 0.58
N ALA A 62 4.33 8.52 0.31
CA ALA A 62 5.34 9.09 1.21
C ALA A 62 4.74 10.37 1.78
N TRP A 63 4.63 10.46 3.11
CA TRP A 63 3.99 11.62 3.72
C TRP A 63 5.01 12.54 4.38
N ALA A 64 6.29 12.19 4.33
CA ALA A 64 7.41 13.03 4.75
C ALA A 64 8.69 12.36 4.28
N VAL A 65 9.81 13.07 4.41
CA VAL A 65 11.11 12.51 4.10
C VAL A 65 11.33 11.27 4.96
N ASP A 66 11.71 10.16 4.31
CA ASP A 66 11.99 8.88 4.97
C ASP A 66 10.80 8.33 5.75
N GLN A 67 9.58 8.64 5.29
CA GLN A 67 8.35 8.16 5.90
C GLN A 67 7.45 7.60 4.78
N LEU A 68 7.08 6.35 4.91
CA LEU A 68 6.30 5.67 3.88
C LEU A 68 5.11 4.98 4.52
N GLN A 69 4.04 4.85 3.76
CA GLN A 69 2.88 4.08 4.20
C GLN A 69 2.37 3.23 3.06
N VAL A 70 2.09 1.97 3.35
CA VAL A 70 1.56 1.03 2.37
C VAL A 70 0.20 0.53 2.86
N PHE A 71 -0.73 0.43 1.93
CA PHE A 71 -2.10 0.03 2.19
C PHE A 71 -2.47 -1.14 1.29
N ALA A 72 -3.26 -2.05 1.84
CA ALA A 72 -3.75 -3.19 1.06
C ALA A 72 -5.13 -3.59 1.57
N VAL A 73 -6.00 -4.00 0.66
CA VAL A 73 -7.26 -4.61 1.04
C VAL A 73 -7.00 -6.12 1.08
N PHE A 74 -7.22 -6.73 2.24
CA PHE A 74 -7.01 -8.16 2.38
C PHE A 74 -8.31 -8.91 2.11
N SER A 75 -8.23 -10.23 2.12
CA SER A 75 -9.38 -11.07 1.77
C SER A 75 -10.55 -10.93 2.74
N ASP A 76 -10.30 -10.36 3.92
CA ASP A 76 -11.36 -10.11 4.90
C ASP A 76 -12.20 -8.87 4.55
N GLY A 77 -11.85 -8.16 3.47
CA GLY A 77 -12.58 -6.96 3.06
C GLY A 77 -12.20 -5.71 3.81
N ALA A 78 -11.21 -5.77 4.69
CA ALA A 78 -10.75 -4.59 5.42
C ALA A 78 -9.50 -4.02 4.79
N LEU A 79 -9.30 -2.73 5.00
CA LEU A 79 -8.06 -2.07 4.62
C LEU A 79 -7.05 -2.27 5.72
N TRP A 80 -5.86 -2.72 5.35
CA TRP A 80 -4.75 -2.91 6.26
C TRP A 80 -3.61 -2.01 5.86
N ASN A 81 -2.77 -1.63 6.81
CA ASN A 81 -1.63 -0.76 6.51
C ASN A 81 -0.43 -1.11 7.37
N ARG A 82 0.74 -0.77 6.85
CA ARG A 82 2.02 -0.77 7.56
C ARG A 82 2.74 0.51 7.20
N TYR A 83 3.61 0.97 8.07
CA TYR A 83 4.37 2.17 7.74
C TYR A 83 5.81 2.08 8.20
N TRP A 84 6.65 2.79 7.47
CA TRP A 84 8.08 2.97 7.77
C TRP A 84 8.22 4.32 8.47
N ASP A 85 8.82 4.32 9.65
CA ASP A 85 8.91 5.52 10.49
C ASP A 85 10.28 6.22 10.39
N GLY A 86 11.10 5.81 9.44
CA GLY A 86 12.47 6.31 9.31
C GLY A 86 13.51 5.39 9.92
N ALA A 87 13.06 4.41 10.71
CA ALA A 87 13.96 3.47 11.38
C ALA A 87 13.51 2.03 11.26
N ALA A 88 12.19 1.79 11.22
CA ALA A 88 11.66 0.43 11.20
C ALA A 88 10.28 0.41 10.56
N TRP A 89 9.89 -0.76 10.06
CA TRP A 89 8.53 -1.02 9.60
C TRP A 89 7.68 -1.40 10.80
N HIS A 90 6.53 -0.74 10.93
CA HIS A 90 5.52 -1.15 11.90
C HIS A 90 4.69 -2.28 11.31
N GLY A 91 4.08 -3.11 12.17
CA GLY A 91 3.31 -4.26 11.72
C GLY A 91 2.00 -3.89 11.05
N TRP A 92 1.41 -4.86 10.37
CA TRP A 92 0.12 -4.67 9.72
C TRP A 92 -0.96 -4.35 10.74
N GLU A 93 -1.78 -3.34 10.43
CA GLU A 93 -2.84 -2.88 11.31
C GLU A 93 -4.08 -2.61 10.48
N SER A 94 -5.26 -3.03 10.96
CA SER A 94 -6.50 -2.87 10.22
C SER A 94 -7.07 -1.47 10.40
N LEU A 95 -7.54 -0.90 9.30
CA LEU A 95 -8.31 0.34 9.30
C LEU A 95 -9.78 0.08 8.99
N GLY A 96 -10.17 -1.19 8.94
CA GLY A 96 -11.57 -1.55 8.74
C GLY A 96 -12.08 -1.34 7.34
N GLY A 97 -13.38 -1.13 7.23
CA GLY A 97 -14.05 -0.94 5.96
C GLY A 97 -14.79 -2.18 5.53
N ASP A 98 -15.62 -2.02 4.51
CA ASP A 98 -16.35 -3.11 3.87
C ASP A 98 -16.02 -3.00 2.38
N LEU A 99 -14.86 -3.52 2.02
CA LEU A 99 -14.22 -3.21 0.75
C LEU A 99 -14.14 -4.42 -0.14
N GLU A 100 -13.98 -4.14 -1.43
CA GLU A 100 -13.81 -5.17 -2.45
C GLU A 100 -12.33 -5.53 -2.54
N PRO A 101 -11.93 -6.74 -2.10
CA PRO A 101 -10.51 -7.08 -2.05
C PRO A 101 -9.81 -7.01 -3.40
N ALA A 102 -10.50 -7.37 -4.47
CA ALA A 102 -9.87 -7.43 -5.79
C ALA A 102 -9.60 -6.05 -6.39
N ALA A 103 -10.20 -5.00 -5.85
CA ALA A 103 -10.07 -3.67 -6.43
C ALA A 103 -8.81 -2.91 -5.99
N GLY A 104 -8.20 -3.35 -4.90
CA GLY A 104 -7.00 -2.70 -4.40
C GLY A 104 -7.27 -1.40 -3.67
N ALA A 105 -6.20 -0.64 -3.46
CA ALA A 105 -6.27 0.64 -2.75
C ALA A 105 -5.36 1.64 -3.43
N ALA A 106 -5.64 2.92 -3.25
CA ALA A 106 -4.80 4.01 -3.74
C ALA A 106 -4.54 4.98 -2.61
N ALA A 107 -3.39 5.61 -2.61
CA ALA A 107 -3.01 6.50 -1.53
C ALA A 107 -2.31 7.73 -2.08
N SER A 108 -2.35 8.81 -1.31
CA SER A 108 -1.74 10.07 -1.68
C SER A 108 -1.43 10.87 -0.42
N SER A 109 -0.50 11.81 -0.52
CA SER A 109 -0.17 12.73 0.56
C SER A 109 0.15 14.09 -0.06
N TRP A 110 -0.46 15.15 0.46
CA TRP A 110 -0.24 16.49 -0.09
C TRP A 110 0.53 17.39 0.86
N SER A 111 0.84 16.89 2.04
CA SER A 111 1.74 17.59 2.97
C SER A 111 2.19 16.61 4.03
N ALA A 112 3.17 17.03 4.84
CA ALA A 112 3.59 16.22 5.98
C ALA A 112 2.38 15.96 6.89
N ASP A 113 2.33 14.76 7.43
CA ASP A 113 1.27 14.34 8.35
C ASP A 113 -0.13 14.33 7.73
N ARG A 114 -0.21 14.29 6.40
CA ARG A 114 -1.50 14.13 5.75
C ARG A 114 -1.44 12.91 4.82
N ILE A 115 -2.34 11.96 5.03
CA ILE A 115 -2.40 10.76 4.20
C ILE A 115 -3.86 10.53 3.82
N ASP A 116 -4.10 10.33 2.53
CA ASP A 116 -5.43 10.01 2.04
C ASP A 116 -5.39 8.63 1.41
N VAL A 117 -6.41 7.82 1.65
CA VAL A 117 -6.51 6.50 1.06
C VAL A 117 -7.92 6.27 0.53
N TRP A 118 -7.99 5.64 -0.64
CA TRP A 118 -9.24 5.34 -1.33
C TRP A 118 -9.33 3.86 -1.61
N ALA A 119 -10.53 3.32 -1.55
CA ALA A 119 -10.78 1.93 -1.90
C ALA A 119 -12.20 1.82 -2.44
N VAL A 120 -12.47 0.71 -3.10
CA VAL A 120 -13.81 0.45 -3.64
C VAL A 120 -14.55 -0.43 -2.63
N GLY A 121 -15.74 -0.01 -2.26
CA GLY A 121 -16.58 -0.77 -1.34
C GLY A 121 -17.24 -1.95 -2.01
N THR A 122 -17.78 -2.86 -1.21
CA THR A 122 -18.58 -3.98 -1.74
C THR A 122 -19.83 -3.47 -2.43
N ASP A 123 -20.21 -2.21 -2.19
CA ASP A 123 -21.32 -1.56 -2.87
C ASP A 123 -20.91 -0.99 -4.23
N GLY A 124 -19.66 -1.14 -4.65
CA GLY A 124 -19.17 -0.65 -5.92
C GLY A 124 -18.83 0.83 -5.93
N ARG A 125 -18.88 1.48 -4.79
CA ARG A 125 -18.63 2.93 -4.69
C ARG A 125 -17.26 3.21 -4.10
N THR A 126 -16.77 4.43 -4.34
CA THR A 126 -15.47 4.84 -3.80
C THR A 126 -15.62 5.30 -2.37
N TRP A 127 -14.78 4.76 -1.51
CA TRP A 127 -14.72 5.13 -0.11
C TRP A 127 -13.36 5.71 0.19
N HIS A 128 -13.30 6.63 1.14
CA HIS A 128 -12.13 7.43 1.44
C HIS A 128 -11.97 7.56 2.94
N ARG A 129 -10.72 7.52 3.38
CA ARG A 129 -10.36 7.75 4.76
C ARG A 129 -9.07 8.56 4.76
N PHE A 130 -8.82 9.35 5.80
CA PHE A 130 -7.58 10.10 5.82
C PHE A 130 -7.04 10.27 7.23
N TRP A 131 -5.74 10.41 7.30
CA TRP A 131 -5.00 10.76 8.51
C TRP A 131 -4.86 12.27 8.53
N ASP A 132 -5.29 12.92 9.60
CA ASP A 132 -5.32 14.37 9.69
C ASP A 132 -4.12 14.96 10.42
N GLY A 133 -3.14 14.14 10.77
CA GLY A 133 -1.97 14.54 11.54
C GLY A 133 -2.01 14.04 12.96
N SER A 134 -3.17 13.59 13.45
CA SER A 134 -3.31 13.06 14.79
C SER A 134 -4.17 11.81 14.88
N ARG A 135 -5.08 11.61 13.93
CA ARG A 135 -5.92 10.42 13.94
C ARG A 135 -6.44 10.12 12.55
N TRP A 136 -6.91 8.87 12.35
CA TRP A 136 -7.63 8.49 11.14
C TRP A 136 -9.07 8.96 11.26
N VAL A 137 -9.48 9.79 10.30
CA VAL A 137 -10.88 10.20 10.18
C VAL A 137 -11.64 9.04 9.55
N ASP A 138 -12.87 8.84 9.97
CA ASP A 138 -13.62 7.66 9.58
C ASP A 138 -13.96 7.65 8.09
N TRP A 139 -14.37 6.47 7.62
CA TRP A 139 -14.72 6.25 6.23
C TRP A 139 -15.85 7.16 5.77
N GLU A 140 -15.72 7.70 4.56
CA GLU A 140 -16.78 8.45 3.92
C GLU A 140 -16.91 8.01 2.48
N GLN A 141 -18.13 8.02 1.98
CA GLN A 141 -18.42 7.70 0.59
C GLN A 141 -18.29 8.97 -0.23
N LEU A 142 -17.59 8.91 -1.35
CA LEU A 142 -17.28 10.11 -2.12
C LEU A 142 -18.26 10.43 -3.23
N GLU A 143 -18.92 9.45 -3.82
CA GLU A 143 -19.87 9.74 -4.87
C GLU A 143 -21.20 9.08 -4.58
N GLY A 144 -22.20 9.65 -5.12
CA GLY A 144 -23.55 9.15 -4.97
C GLY A 144 -23.84 7.93 -5.81
#